data_ae98ec7993b6d71d5e45f1dbcd20b745
#
_entry.id   ae98ec7993b6d71d5e45f1dbcd20b745
#
_cell.length_a   1.000
_cell.length_b   1.000
_cell.length_c   1.000
_cell.angle_alpha   90.00
_cell.angle_beta   90.00
_cell.angle_gamma   90.00
#
_symmetry.space_group_name_H-M   'P 1'
#
loop_
_entity.id
_entity.type
_entity.pdbx_description
1 polymer ?
#
loop_
_entity_poly.entity_id
_entity_poly.type
_entity_poly.pdbx_seq_one_letter_code
_entity_poly.pdbx_strand_id
1 'polypeptide(L)'
;MIFYPKSYFKNILEIDMNFIEKNNIKAILLDIDNTMIDTDNNILEGLEDWVEEAKKHGIKFCILSNTNKKKKAEKMSKKLEVPYIYFAKKPLKFGFNRAKKIVQENSENIAVIGDQILTDVLGANRSHMYSILVEPLAEK
;
A
#
# COMPACT_ATOMS: atom_id res chain seq x y z
N MET A 1 10.13 1.36 -17.38
CA MET A 1 11.00 2.32 -16.69
C MET A 1 10.68 2.32 -15.19
N ILE A 2 11.71 2.33 -14.35
CA ILE A 2 11.52 2.11 -12.90
C ILE A 2 10.79 3.25 -12.18
N PHE A 3 10.70 4.43 -12.80
CA PHE A 3 10.02 5.57 -12.17
C PHE A 3 8.56 5.69 -12.56
N TYR A 4 8.06 4.83 -13.42
CA TYR A 4 6.67 4.90 -13.87
C TYR A 4 5.84 3.84 -13.15
N PRO A 5 4.68 4.24 -12.62
CA PRO A 5 3.79 3.25 -12.03
C PRO A 5 3.14 2.39 -13.10
N LYS A 6 2.79 1.17 -12.74
CA LYS A 6 2.06 0.31 -13.65
C LYS A 6 0.61 0.74 -13.79
N SER A 7 0.06 1.35 -12.74
CA SER A 7 -1.31 1.88 -12.76
C SER A 7 -1.39 3.13 -11.91
N TYR A 8 -2.39 3.96 -12.20
CA TYR A 8 -2.59 5.23 -11.53
C TYR A 8 -4.08 5.40 -11.24
N PHE A 9 -4.40 5.77 -10.02
CA PHE A 9 -5.78 6.00 -9.60
C PHE A 9 -5.85 7.26 -8.77
N LYS A 10 -7.04 7.83 -8.67
CA LYS A 10 -7.22 9.01 -7.84
C LYS A 10 -7.03 8.67 -6.36
N ASN A 11 -7.63 7.56 -5.92
CA ASN A 11 -7.38 7.07 -4.57
C ASN A 11 -7.64 5.56 -4.52
N ILE A 12 -7.40 4.98 -3.36
CA ILE A 12 -7.52 3.52 -3.18
C ILE A 12 -8.91 3.01 -3.53
N LEU A 13 -9.95 3.78 -3.23
CA LEU A 13 -11.33 3.31 -3.40
C LEU A 13 -11.70 3.07 -4.85
N GLU A 14 -10.95 3.65 -5.79
CA GLU A 14 -11.20 3.45 -7.21
C GLU A 14 -10.62 2.14 -7.74
N ILE A 15 -9.84 1.46 -6.93
CA ILE A 15 -9.24 0.18 -7.32
C ILE A 15 -10.23 -0.91 -6.98
N ASP A 16 -10.98 -1.41 -7.98
CA ASP A 16 -12.01 -2.39 -7.68
C ASP A 16 -11.47 -3.82 -7.69
N MET A 17 -12.28 -4.75 -7.21
CA MET A 17 -11.84 -6.13 -7.09
C MET A 17 -11.60 -6.78 -8.45
N ASN A 18 -12.29 -6.33 -9.48
CA ASN A 18 -12.07 -6.80 -10.84
C ASN A 18 -10.66 -6.51 -11.31
N PHE A 19 -10.19 -5.28 -11.04
CA PHE A 19 -8.83 -4.88 -11.38
C PHE A 19 -7.82 -5.77 -10.65
N ILE A 20 -8.07 -5.98 -9.35
CA ILE A 20 -7.18 -6.77 -8.51
C ILE A 20 -7.06 -8.20 -9.03
N GLU A 21 -8.19 -8.82 -9.33
CA GLU A 21 -8.21 -10.20 -9.84
C GLU A 21 -7.59 -10.30 -11.21
N LYS A 22 -7.91 -9.36 -12.08
CA LYS A 22 -7.42 -9.36 -13.45
C LYS A 22 -5.88 -9.28 -13.50
N ASN A 23 -5.29 -8.60 -12.55
CA ASN A 23 -3.84 -8.42 -12.53
C ASN A 23 -3.15 -9.41 -11.60
N ASN A 24 -3.85 -10.43 -11.15
CA ASN A 24 -3.30 -11.51 -10.33
C ASN A 24 -2.66 -10.99 -9.05
N ILE A 25 -3.24 -9.93 -8.48
CA ILE A 25 -2.76 -9.37 -7.22
C ILE A 25 -3.34 -10.19 -6.09
N LYS A 26 -2.48 -10.69 -5.22
CA LYS A 26 -2.87 -11.52 -4.09
C LYS A 26 -2.55 -10.89 -2.76
N ALA A 27 -1.71 -9.87 -2.77
CA ALA A 27 -1.36 -9.13 -1.55
C ALA A 27 -1.14 -7.67 -1.92
N ILE A 28 -1.38 -6.79 -0.96
CA ILE A 28 -1.25 -5.35 -1.16
C ILE A 28 -0.46 -4.75 -0.01
N LEU A 29 0.55 -3.96 -0.36
CA LEU A 29 1.32 -3.18 0.60
C LEU A 29 0.80 -1.74 0.55
N LEU A 30 0.45 -1.20 1.71
CA LEU A 30 -0.19 0.11 1.80
C LEU A 30 0.71 1.13 2.50
N ASP A 31 0.93 2.26 1.84
CA ASP A 31 1.53 3.42 2.48
C ASP A 31 0.50 4.10 3.39
N ILE A 32 0.95 4.91 4.36
CA ILE A 32 0.05 5.58 5.29
C ILE A 32 -0.21 7.03 4.88
N ASP A 33 0.83 7.89 4.98
CA ASP A 33 0.66 9.33 4.82
C ASP A 33 0.24 9.68 3.42
N ASN A 34 -0.84 10.46 3.31
CA ASN A 34 -1.40 10.95 2.06
C ASN A 34 -1.91 9.85 1.13
N THR A 35 -1.93 8.62 1.60
CA THR A 35 -2.50 7.48 0.85
C THR A 35 -3.74 6.97 1.57
N MET A 36 -3.62 6.66 2.87
CA MET A 36 -4.74 6.21 3.70
C MET A 36 -5.27 7.30 4.62
N ILE A 37 -4.43 8.28 4.95
CA ILE A 37 -4.82 9.41 5.80
C ILE A 37 -4.35 10.71 5.15
N ASP A 38 -5.07 11.80 5.45
CA ASP A 38 -4.69 13.11 4.94
C ASP A 38 -3.71 13.79 5.91
N THR A 39 -3.38 15.05 5.63
CA THR A 39 -2.39 15.77 6.45
C THR A 39 -2.89 16.05 7.86
N ASP A 40 -4.20 15.94 8.09
CA ASP A 40 -4.77 16.12 9.42
C ASP A 40 -5.00 14.79 10.11
N ASN A 41 -4.44 13.70 9.56
CA ASN A 41 -4.56 12.35 10.08
C ASN A 41 -5.98 11.80 10.03
N ASN A 42 -6.81 12.34 9.14
CA ASN A 42 -8.15 11.79 8.92
C ASN A 42 -8.05 10.62 7.95
N ILE A 43 -8.66 9.51 8.34
CA ILE A 43 -8.63 8.30 7.52
C ILE A 43 -9.60 8.47 6.36
N LEU A 44 -9.17 8.03 5.17
CA LEU A 44 -10.01 8.06 3.98
C LEU A 44 -11.32 7.33 4.26
N GLU A 45 -12.43 8.04 4.09
CA GLU A 45 -13.74 7.45 4.35
C GLU A 45 -14.01 6.33 3.37
N GLY A 46 -14.44 5.17 3.88
CA GLY A 46 -14.66 3.99 3.06
C GLY A 46 -13.48 3.04 3.00
N LEU A 47 -12.32 3.45 3.54
CA LEU A 47 -11.13 2.62 3.46
C LEU A 47 -11.31 1.30 4.19
N GLU A 48 -11.91 1.32 5.38
CA GLU A 48 -12.06 0.08 6.15
C GLU A 48 -12.93 -0.92 5.40
N ASP A 49 -14.01 -0.46 4.79
CA ASP A 49 -14.88 -1.33 4.02
C ASP A 49 -14.16 -1.90 2.80
N TRP A 50 -13.35 -1.07 2.15
CA TRP A 50 -12.58 -1.51 0.99
C TRP A 50 -11.60 -2.62 1.37
N VAL A 51 -10.91 -2.45 2.50
CA VAL A 51 -9.96 -3.46 2.97
C VAL A 51 -10.71 -4.75 3.31
N GLU A 52 -11.85 -4.63 4.00
CA GLU A 52 -12.65 -5.81 4.35
C GLU A 52 -13.12 -6.56 3.12
N GLU A 53 -13.57 -5.83 2.13
CA GLU A 53 -14.02 -6.45 0.88
C GLU A 53 -12.87 -7.20 0.20
N ALA A 54 -11.70 -6.57 0.15
CA ALA A 54 -10.54 -7.22 -0.46
C ALA A 54 -10.14 -8.47 0.32
N LYS A 55 -10.20 -8.42 1.65
CA LYS A 55 -9.90 -9.60 2.46
C LYS A 55 -10.85 -10.74 2.16
N LYS A 56 -12.13 -10.43 1.93
CA LYS A 56 -13.11 -11.47 1.57
C LYS A 56 -12.76 -12.15 0.26
N HIS A 57 -12.04 -11.44 -0.61
CA HIS A 57 -11.56 -12.01 -1.88
C HIS A 57 -10.20 -12.69 -1.72
N GLY A 58 -9.73 -12.86 -0.49
CA GLY A 58 -8.48 -13.56 -0.23
C GLY A 58 -7.23 -12.70 -0.32
N ILE A 59 -7.39 -11.37 -0.42
CA ILE A 59 -6.24 -10.47 -0.53
C ILE A 59 -5.63 -10.26 0.85
N LYS A 60 -4.30 -10.40 0.93
CA LYS A 60 -3.55 -10.14 2.15
C LYS A 60 -3.02 -8.72 2.12
N PHE A 61 -2.80 -8.15 3.29
CA PHE A 61 -2.33 -6.78 3.41
C PHE A 61 -1.15 -6.66 4.36
N CYS A 62 -0.30 -5.67 4.10
CA CYS A 62 0.71 -5.25 5.05
C CYS A 62 0.94 -3.76 4.85
N ILE A 63 0.95 -3.01 5.93
CA ILE A 63 1.28 -1.59 5.88
C ILE A 63 2.79 -1.47 5.74
N LEU A 64 3.26 -0.63 4.80
CA LEU A 64 4.67 -0.40 4.57
C LEU A 64 4.91 1.11 4.54
N SER A 65 5.41 1.67 5.64
CA SER A 65 5.48 3.10 5.82
C SER A 65 6.88 3.58 6.18
N ASN A 66 7.23 4.76 5.67
CA ASN A 66 8.49 5.41 6.04
C ASN A 66 8.38 6.22 7.32
N THR A 67 7.18 6.32 7.90
CA THR A 67 7.05 7.07 9.15
C THR A 67 7.94 6.47 10.23
N ASN A 68 8.53 7.34 11.05
CA ASN A 68 9.29 6.87 12.22
C ASN A 68 8.41 6.83 13.46
N LYS A 69 7.12 7.12 13.31
CA LYS A 69 6.17 7.14 14.43
C LYS A 69 5.49 5.80 14.55
N LYS A 70 6.05 4.94 15.39
CA LYS A 70 5.52 3.59 15.56
C LYS A 70 4.05 3.58 15.93
N LYS A 71 3.64 4.47 16.83
CA LYS A 71 2.24 4.50 17.29
C LYS A 71 1.27 4.80 16.17
N LYS A 72 1.68 5.63 15.22
CA LYS A 72 0.84 5.95 14.06
C LYS A 72 0.58 4.70 13.21
N ALA A 73 1.66 3.97 12.91
CA ALA A 73 1.55 2.75 12.12
C ALA A 73 0.76 1.68 12.87
N GLU A 74 1.01 1.57 14.16
CA GLU A 74 0.33 0.61 15.01
C GLU A 74 -1.18 0.86 15.06
N LYS A 75 -1.56 2.14 15.16
CA LYS A 75 -2.97 2.52 15.19
C LYS A 75 -3.67 2.12 13.91
N MET A 76 -3.03 2.38 12.75
CA MET A 76 -3.60 1.98 11.46
C MET A 76 -3.70 0.47 11.35
N SER A 77 -2.65 -0.22 11.80
CA SER A 77 -2.62 -1.68 11.80
C SER A 77 -3.78 -2.27 12.57
N LYS A 78 -4.05 -1.73 13.75
CA LYS A 78 -5.16 -2.22 14.58
C LYS A 78 -6.50 -1.93 13.93
N LYS A 79 -6.65 -0.73 13.37
CA LYS A 79 -7.90 -0.32 12.77
C LYS A 79 -8.27 -1.20 11.58
N LEU A 80 -7.29 -1.54 10.76
CA LEU A 80 -7.52 -2.35 9.57
C LEU A 80 -7.31 -3.84 9.82
N GLU A 81 -6.78 -4.20 10.98
CA GLU A 81 -6.47 -5.58 11.36
C GLU A 81 -5.51 -6.21 10.33
N VAL A 82 -4.39 -5.53 10.11
CA VAL A 82 -3.36 -5.98 9.18
C VAL A 82 -1.99 -5.76 9.81
N PRO A 83 -0.98 -6.53 9.40
CA PRO A 83 0.38 -6.31 9.88
C PRO A 83 0.96 -5.02 9.35
N TYR A 84 2.04 -4.56 9.98
CA TYR A 84 2.65 -3.30 9.57
C TYR A 84 4.16 -3.34 9.71
N ILE A 85 4.81 -2.51 8.89
CA ILE A 85 6.23 -2.20 8.97
C ILE A 85 6.34 -0.68 8.93
N TYR A 86 6.93 -0.10 9.99
CA TYR A 86 7.19 1.32 10.00
C TYR A 86 8.69 1.55 9.82
N PHE A 87 9.08 2.78 9.53
CA PHE A 87 10.48 3.15 9.31
C PHE A 87 11.11 2.25 8.24
N ALA A 88 10.35 2.05 7.17
CA ALA A 88 10.70 1.07 6.15
C ALA A 88 11.85 1.50 5.25
N LYS A 89 12.14 2.80 5.21
CA LYS A 89 13.23 3.38 4.41
C LYS A 89 13.06 3.09 2.92
N LYS A 90 11.81 3.19 2.43
CA LYS A 90 11.55 3.07 1.00
C LYS A 90 12.30 4.18 0.27
N PRO A 91 12.88 3.95 -0.88
CA PRO A 91 12.70 2.84 -1.78
C PRO A 91 13.70 1.70 -1.60
N LEU A 92 14.41 1.63 -0.48
CA LEU A 92 15.34 0.52 -0.25
C LEU A 92 14.55 -0.77 -0.18
N LYS A 93 15.16 -1.86 -0.65
CA LYS A 93 14.47 -3.13 -0.78
C LYS A 93 14.15 -3.80 0.56
N PHE A 94 14.82 -3.38 1.60
CA PHE A 94 14.72 -4.01 2.92
C PHE A 94 13.26 -4.14 3.39
N GLY A 95 12.51 -3.02 3.38
CA GLY A 95 11.13 -3.05 3.83
C GLY A 95 10.23 -3.90 2.93
N PHE A 96 10.45 -3.78 1.61
CA PHE A 96 9.65 -4.56 0.65
C PHE A 96 9.90 -6.05 0.83
N ASN A 97 11.15 -6.46 1.07
CA ASN A 97 11.46 -7.87 1.29
C ASN A 97 10.85 -8.40 2.57
N ARG A 98 10.84 -7.57 3.64
CA ARG A 98 10.18 -7.97 4.88
C ARG A 98 8.69 -8.15 4.68
N ALA A 99 8.06 -7.20 3.99
CA ALA A 99 6.63 -7.26 3.74
C ALA A 99 6.28 -8.49 2.90
N LYS A 100 7.12 -8.81 1.91
CA LYS A 100 6.92 -9.99 1.08
C LYS A 100 6.88 -11.25 1.93
N LYS A 101 7.79 -11.36 2.89
CA LYS A 101 7.81 -12.52 3.79
C LYS A 101 6.56 -12.58 4.64
N ILE A 102 6.08 -11.43 5.10
CA ILE A 102 4.88 -11.38 5.93
C ILE A 102 3.65 -11.86 5.16
N VAL A 103 3.47 -11.38 3.92
CA VAL A 103 2.29 -11.75 3.15
C VAL A 103 2.44 -13.08 2.43
N GLN A 104 3.67 -13.59 2.30
CA GLN A 104 3.92 -14.92 1.72
C GLN A 104 3.36 -15.07 0.30
N GLU A 105 3.69 -14.10 -0.56
CA GLU A 105 3.32 -14.14 -1.97
C GLU A 105 4.54 -13.83 -2.82
N ASN A 106 4.48 -14.24 -4.09
CA ASN A 106 5.54 -13.89 -5.03
C ASN A 106 5.46 -12.40 -5.37
N SER A 107 6.60 -11.80 -5.68
CA SER A 107 6.67 -10.37 -5.95
C SER A 107 5.66 -9.94 -7.02
N GLU A 108 5.54 -10.71 -8.09
CA GLU A 108 4.64 -10.32 -9.19
C GLU A 108 3.16 -10.36 -8.78
N ASN A 109 2.84 -10.97 -7.65
CA ASN A 109 1.47 -11.01 -7.14
C ASN A 109 1.23 -10.02 -6.01
N ILE A 110 2.19 -9.15 -5.74
CA ILE A 110 2.09 -8.14 -4.70
C ILE A 110 1.98 -6.77 -5.34
N ALA A 111 0.95 -6.01 -4.95
CA ALA A 111 0.81 -4.62 -5.38
C ALA A 111 1.25 -3.70 -4.26
N VAL A 112 1.82 -2.56 -4.63
CA VAL A 112 2.22 -1.52 -3.68
C VAL A 112 1.43 -0.28 -4.02
N ILE A 113 0.67 0.23 -3.06
CA ILE A 113 -0.14 1.44 -3.26
C ILE A 113 0.45 2.57 -2.44
N GLY A 114 0.79 3.66 -3.09
CA GLY A 114 1.33 4.83 -2.42
C GLY A 114 1.23 6.06 -3.29
N ASP A 115 1.54 7.21 -2.71
CA ASP A 115 1.39 8.50 -3.38
C ASP A 115 2.71 9.10 -3.86
N GLN A 116 3.85 8.43 -3.64
CA GLN A 116 5.14 9.02 -3.97
C GLN A 116 5.92 8.15 -4.95
N ILE A 117 6.40 8.81 -6.00
CA ILE A 117 7.17 8.11 -7.04
C ILE A 117 8.51 7.62 -6.51
N LEU A 118 9.21 8.48 -5.75
CA LEU A 118 10.59 8.15 -5.36
C LEU A 118 10.69 7.15 -4.23
N THR A 119 9.59 6.89 -3.53
CA THR A 119 9.61 5.90 -2.45
C THR A 119 8.78 4.69 -2.81
N ASP A 120 7.48 4.89 -3.10
CA ASP A 120 6.55 3.78 -3.32
C ASP A 120 6.70 3.15 -4.69
N VAL A 121 6.67 3.96 -5.74
CA VAL A 121 6.73 3.44 -7.11
C VAL A 121 8.10 2.87 -7.41
N LEU A 122 9.15 3.64 -7.12
CA LEU A 122 10.51 3.19 -7.39
C LEU A 122 10.81 1.91 -6.61
N GLY A 123 10.46 1.88 -5.32
CA GLY A 123 10.72 0.72 -4.48
C GLY A 123 9.98 -0.51 -4.98
N ALA A 124 8.71 -0.35 -5.36
CA ALA A 124 7.91 -1.45 -5.88
C ALA A 124 8.51 -1.98 -7.18
N ASN A 125 8.84 -1.08 -8.11
CA ASN A 125 9.39 -1.49 -9.40
C ASN A 125 10.74 -2.20 -9.24
N ARG A 126 11.58 -1.72 -8.34
CA ARG A 126 12.86 -2.35 -8.08
C ARG A 126 12.71 -3.70 -7.38
N SER A 127 11.59 -3.90 -6.71
CA SER A 127 11.30 -5.17 -6.03
C SER A 127 10.45 -6.10 -6.91
N HIS A 128 10.22 -5.71 -8.16
CA HIS A 128 9.43 -6.48 -9.14
C HIS A 128 7.98 -6.68 -8.68
N MET A 129 7.47 -5.72 -7.93
CA MET A 129 6.09 -5.72 -7.49
C MET A 129 5.25 -4.80 -8.38
N TYR A 130 3.93 -4.93 -8.30
CA TYR A 130 3.02 -4.15 -9.13
C TYR A 130 2.82 -2.77 -8.49
N SER A 131 3.34 -1.72 -9.12
CA SER A 131 3.29 -0.39 -8.55
C SER A 131 2.00 0.34 -8.93
N ILE A 132 1.31 0.86 -7.92
CA ILE A 132 0.08 1.63 -8.10
C ILE A 132 0.27 2.99 -7.44
N LEU A 133 0.20 4.04 -8.23
CA LEU A 133 0.31 5.40 -7.74
C LEU A 133 -1.08 5.96 -7.52
N VAL A 134 -1.31 6.58 -6.37
CA VAL A 134 -2.55 7.30 -6.11
C VAL A 134 -2.20 8.76 -5.86
N GLU A 135 -3.17 9.66 -6.09
CA GLU A 135 -2.97 11.07 -5.80
C GLU A 135 -2.91 11.28 -4.29
N PRO A 136 -2.07 12.19 -3.81
CA PRO A 136 -2.06 12.48 -2.37
C PRO A 136 -3.45 12.91 -1.92
N LEU A 137 -3.86 12.42 -0.76
CA LEU A 137 -5.13 12.84 -0.17
C LEU A 137 -4.96 14.31 0.22
N ALA A 138 -5.64 15.17 -0.50
CA ALA A 138 -5.45 16.59 -0.32
C ALA A 138 -6.09 17.03 0.97
N GLU A 139 -5.39 17.96 1.60
CA GLU A 139 -6.09 18.71 2.57
C GLU A 139 -6.71 19.84 1.82
N LYS A 140 -7.52 20.46 2.19
CA LYS A 140 -8.12 21.41 1.40
C LYS A 140 -8.10 22.62 1.90
#